data_b7aa088bd0d87d6a6618fd5b44e51e59
#
_entry.id   b7aa088bd0d87d6a6618fd5b44e51e59
#
_cell.length_a   1.000
_cell.length_b   1.000
_cell.length_c   1.000
_cell.angle_alpha   90.00
_cell.angle_beta   90.00
_cell.angle_gamma   90.00
#
_symmetry.space_group_name_H-M   'P 1'
#
loop_
_entity.id
_entity.type
_entity.pdbx_description
1 polymer ?
#
loop_
_entity_poly.entity_id
_entity_poly.type
_entity_poly.pdbx_seq_one_letter_code
_entity_poly.pdbx_strand_id
1 'polypeptide(L)'
;QGGPCLVTIKDNYVYDITSKEIPTIRDLLELKDVKEYIDRCESTKLVSTEILFQSSMKKNSDISLLAPCDFQAIKACGVTFAKSMVERVIEERAAGDPKKAESLRNHIGGLIGDSLQNIIPGSQKANEVKKALISEGLWSQYLEVGIGKDAEVFTKAQTLSSVGFGAEVGLNPI
;
A
#
# COMPACT_ATOMS: atom_id res chain seq x y z
N GLN A 1 16.66 28.17 8.62
CA GLN A 1 15.43 28.30 7.84
C GLN A 1 14.68 26.98 7.97
N GLY A 2 13.57 27.00 8.71
CA GLY A 2 12.79 25.79 8.97
C GLY A 2 11.82 25.53 7.83
N GLY A 3 11.75 24.29 7.35
CA GLY A 3 10.81 23.84 6.34
C GLY A 3 11.15 22.44 5.83
N PRO A 4 10.24 21.80 5.11
CA PRO A 4 10.51 20.52 4.45
C PRO A 4 11.67 20.66 3.46
N CYS A 5 12.55 19.68 3.45
CA CYS A 5 13.64 19.60 2.48
C CYS A 5 13.79 18.16 1.97
N LEU A 6 14.32 18.03 0.76
CA LEU A 6 14.70 16.75 0.18
C LEU A 6 16.02 16.30 0.75
N VAL A 7 16.09 15.05 1.20
CA VAL A 7 17.31 14.53 1.76
C VAL A 7 17.78 13.25 1.09
N THR A 8 19.08 13.06 1.06
CA THR A 8 19.71 11.78 0.72
C THR A 8 20.62 11.32 1.85
N ILE A 9 20.90 10.03 1.91
CA ILE A 9 21.80 9.45 2.91
C ILE A 9 23.06 8.96 2.20
N LYS A 10 24.23 9.47 2.69
CA LYS A 10 25.56 9.03 2.27
C LYS A 10 26.41 8.81 3.51
N ASP A 11 27.10 7.67 3.61
CA ASP A 11 28.05 7.36 4.69
C ASP A 11 27.48 7.60 6.11
N ASN A 12 26.25 7.16 6.37
CA ASN A 12 25.52 7.35 7.63
C ASN A 12 25.22 8.82 7.99
N TYR A 13 25.28 9.74 7.05
CA TYR A 13 24.88 11.13 7.22
C TYR A 13 23.77 11.51 6.25
N VAL A 14 22.97 12.45 6.70
CA VAL A 14 21.86 13.03 5.95
C VAL A 14 22.34 14.33 5.30
N TYR A 15 22.03 14.47 4.03
CA TYR A 15 22.37 15.64 3.24
C TYR A 15 21.11 16.25 2.63
N ASP A 16 20.93 17.54 2.76
CA ASP A 16 19.94 18.33 2.04
C ASP A 16 20.35 18.48 0.58
N ILE A 17 19.48 18.09 -0.33
CA ILE A 17 19.64 18.18 -1.79
C ILE A 17 18.57 19.05 -2.44
N THR A 18 17.81 19.79 -1.64
CA THR A 18 16.75 20.66 -2.15
C THR A 18 17.33 21.76 -3.02
N SER A 19 16.77 21.97 -4.19
CA SER A 19 17.12 23.06 -5.08
C SER A 19 15.87 23.84 -5.53
N LYS A 20 16.06 24.94 -6.22
CA LYS A 20 14.93 25.69 -6.83
C LYS A 20 14.28 24.91 -7.98
N GLU A 21 15.08 24.13 -8.67
CA GLU A 21 14.65 23.29 -9.80
C GLU A 21 13.94 22.02 -9.34
N ILE A 22 14.39 21.47 -8.20
CA ILE A 22 13.85 20.23 -7.62
C ILE A 22 13.47 20.49 -6.14
N PRO A 23 12.37 21.18 -5.88
CA PRO A 23 11.94 21.53 -4.53
C PRO A 23 11.18 20.42 -3.80
N THR A 24 10.66 19.41 -4.51
CA THR A 24 9.79 18.38 -3.93
C THR A 24 10.20 16.95 -4.33
N ILE A 25 9.77 15.95 -3.55
CA ILE A 25 9.97 14.53 -3.91
C ILE A 25 9.30 14.21 -5.24
N ARG A 26 8.16 14.82 -5.52
CA ARG A 26 7.50 14.67 -6.80
C ARG A 26 8.41 15.10 -7.95
N ASP A 27 8.99 16.29 -7.86
CA ASP A 27 9.86 16.81 -8.92
C ASP A 27 11.10 15.93 -9.10
N LEU A 28 11.67 15.45 -7.98
CA LEU A 28 12.79 14.51 -8.00
C LEU A 28 12.46 13.21 -8.73
N LEU A 29 11.30 12.61 -8.44
CA LEU A 29 10.89 11.33 -9.01
C LEU A 29 10.41 11.42 -10.47
N GLU A 30 10.12 12.61 -10.98
CA GLU A 30 9.81 12.87 -12.39
C GLU A 30 11.06 12.98 -13.27
N LEU A 31 12.27 13.03 -12.69
CA LEU A 31 13.52 13.02 -13.44
C LEU A 31 13.72 11.68 -14.15
N LYS A 32 14.31 11.75 -15.35
CA LYS A 32 14.64 10.55 -16.14
C LYS A 32 15.67 9.64 -15.43
N ASP A 33 16.62 10.25 -14.74
CA ASP A 33 17.66 9.54 -13.96
C ASP A 33 17.84 10.22 -12.61
N VAL A 34 17.06 9.74 -11.63
CA VAL A 34 17.09 10.24 -10.24
C VAL A 34 18.46 9.97 -9.60
N LYS A 35 19.07 8.81 -9.91
CA LYS A 35 20.35 8.42 -9.32
C LYS A 35 21.46 9.36 -9.79
N GLU A 36 21.54 9.62 -11.09
CA GLU A 36 22.52 10.54 -11.65
C GLU A 36 22.40 11.94 -11.03
N TYR A 37 21.17 12.41 -10.85
CA TYR A 37 20.93 13.70 -10.18
C TYR A 37 21.48 13.70 -8.75
N ILE A 38 21.12 12.70 -7.93
CA ILE A 38 21.57 12.62 -6.53
C ILE A 38 23.09 12.51 -6.40
N ASP A 39 23.75 11.83 -7.34
CA ASP A 39 25.19 11.66 -7.34
C ASP A 39 25.94 12.97 -7.68
N ARG A 40 25.32 13.90 -8.39
CA ARG A 40 25.94 15.14 -8.91
C ARG A 40 25.44 16.43 -8.29
N CYS A 41 24.24 16.42 -7.67
CA CYS A 41 23.65 17.64 -7.11
C CYS A 41 24.49 18.21 -5.98
N GLU A 42 24.42 19.52 -5.82
CA GLU A 42 24.93 20.18 -4.62
C GLU A 42 24.16 19.68 -3.39
N SER A 43 24.90 19.47 -2.30
CA SER A 43 24.29 18.94 -1.09
C SER A 43 24.92 19.56 0.16
N THR A 44 24.09 19.80 1.17
CA THR A 44 24.53 20.31 2.47
C THR A 44 24.37 19.24 3.54
N LYS A 45 25.47 18.90 4.20
CA LYS A 45 25.45 17.94 5.31
C LYS A 45 24.64 18.49 6.48
N LEU A 46 23.67 17.71 6.97
CA LEU A 46 22.80 18.08 8.09
C LEU A 46 23.21 17.38 9.39
N VAL A 47 22.80 16.15 9.57
CA VAL A 47 22.97 15.36 10.80
C VAL A 47 23.33 13.91 10.47
N SER A 48 23.73 13.13 11.48
CA SER A 48 23.83 11.67 11.28
C SER A 48 22.43 11.03 11.17
N THR A 49 22.38 9.90 10.48
CA THR A 49 21.13 9.12 10.37
C THR A 49 20.58 8.71 11.73
N GLU A 50 21.45 8.38 12.69
CA GLU A 50 21.07 8.05 14.05
C GLU A 50 20.34 9.21 14.74
N ILE A 51 20.89 10.41 14.67
CA ILE A 51 20.26 11.63 15.23
C ILE A 51 18.91 11.87 14.58
N LEU A 52 18.80 11.75 13.25
CA LEU A 52 17.55 11.95 12.55
C LEU A 52 16.47 10.96 12.99
N PHE A 53 16.79 9.66 13.08
CA PHE A 53 15.83 8.65 13.53
C PHE A 53 15.41 8.84 14.98
N GLN A 54 16.36 9.11 15.88
CA GLN A 54 16.04 9.38 17.28
C GLN A 54 15.19 10.64 17.47
N SER A 55 15.46 11.69 16.70
CA SER A 55 14.66 12.91 16.73
C SER A 55 13.25 12.70 16.19
N SER A 56 13.11 11.94 15.12
CA SER A 56 11.80 11.63 14.53
C SER A 56 10.88 10.85 15.48
N MET A 57 11.43 10.10 16.43
CA MET A 57 10.64 9.39 17.46
C MET A 57 10.21 10.30 18.63
N LYS A 58 10.69 11.53 18.69
CA LYS A 58 10.35 12.47 19.78
C LYS A 58 9.27 13.43 19.34
N LYS A 59 8.29 13.68 20.22
CA LYS A 59 7.32 14.77 19.99
C LYS A 59 8.04 16.12 20.03
N ASN A 60 7.63 17.02 19.11
CA ASN A 60 8.15 18.40 19.03
C ASN A 60 9.67 18.48 18.83
N SER A 61 10.25 17.58 18.06
CA SER A 61 11.66 17.69 17.68
C SER A 61 11.82 18.72 16.56
N ASP A 62 12.99 19.39 16.54
CA ASP A 62 13.33 20.37 15.49
C ASP A 62 13.56 19.72 14.13
N ILE A 63 13.88 18.42 14.11
CA ILE A 63 14.17 17.66 12.91
C ILE A 63 13.39 16.35 12.98
N SER A 64 12.61 16.05 11.91
CA SER A 64 11.87 14.79 11.80
C SER A 64 11.76 14.34 10.34
N LEU A 65 11.69 13.04 10.15
CA LEU A 65 11.38 12.47 8.84
C LEU A 65 9.90 12.68 8.51
N LEU A 66 9.65 13.28 7.37
CA LEU A 66 8.32 13.34 6.77
C LEU A 66 8.05 12.06 5.93
N ALA A 67 6.84 11.95 5.40
CA ALA A 67 6.53 10.90 4.47
C ALA A 67 7.45 10.95 3.25
N PRO A 68 7.85 9.80 2.68
CA PRO A 68 8.71 9.74 1.50
C PRO A 68 7.96 10.08 0.19
N CYS A 69 6.82 10.72 0.31
CA CYS A 69 5.99 11.21 -0.79
C CYS A 69 5.29 12.50 -0.35
N ASP A 70 5.10 13.41 -1.27
CA ASP A 70 4.42 14.69 -1.02
C ASP A 70 3.20 14.90 -1.92
N PHE A 71 3.38 15.38 -3.13
CA PHE A 71 2.27 15.72 -4.05
C PHE A 71 1.86 14.59 -4.98
N GLN A 72 2.41 13.40 -4.82
CA GLN A 72 2.02 12.23 -5.61
C GLN A 72 0.64 11.72 -5.18
N ALA A 73 -0.14 11.25 -6.15
CA ALA A 73 -1.33 10.48 -5.87
C ALA A 73 -0.95 9.11 -5.28
N ILE A 74 -1.49 8.79 -4.11
CA ILE A 74 -1.24 7.51 -3.45
C ILE A 74 -2.14 6.45 -4.07
N LYS A 75 -1.54 5.47 -4.72
CA LYS A 75 -2.22 4.29 -5.26
C LYS A 75 -1.89 3.07 -4.42
N ALA A 76 -2.88 2.24 -4.18
CA ALA A 76 -2.67 0.89 -3.67
C ALA A 76 -2.75 -0.09 -4.84
N CYS A 77 -1.80 -1.01 -4.85
CA CYS A 77 -1.81 -2.15 -5.75
C CYS A 77 -1.74 -3.39 -4.86
N GLY A 78 -2.73 -4.24 -4.94
CA GLY A 78 -2.73 -5.38 -4.07
C GLY A 78 -3.79 -6.39 -4.41
N VAL A 79 -3.51 -7.63 -4.04
CA VAL A 79 -4.46 -8.70 -3.99
C VAL A 79 -4.96 -8.82 -2.55
N THR A 80 -6.26 -8.81 -2.39
CA THR A 80 -6.87 -9.16 -1.13
C THR A 80 -6.72 -10.67 -0.93
N PHE A 81 -6.57 -11.12 0.31
CA PHE A 81 -6.51 -12.56 0.59
C PHE A 81 -7.78 -13.24 0.08
N ALA A 82 -7.63 -14.31 -0.71
CA ALA A 82 -8.74 -15.04 -1.33
C ALA A 82 -9.85 -15.43 -0.31
N LYS A 83 -9.44 -15.82 0.90
CA LYS A 83 -10.37 -16.14 2.00
C LYS A 83 -11.25 -14.94 2.39
N SER A 84 -10.66 -13.77 2.56
CA SER A 84 -11.41 -12.55 2.94
C SER A 84 -12.39 -12.12 1.84
N MET A 85 -12.08 -12.43 0.60
CA MET A 85 -12.94 -12.09 -0.53
C MET A 85 -14.15 -13.01 -0.63
N VAL A 86 -13.96 -14.29 -0.36
CA VAL A 86 -15.07 -15.26 -0.28
C VAL A 86 -16.03 -14.88 0.84
N GLU A 87 -15.51 -14.50 2.01
CA GLU A 87 -16.38 -14.03 3.09
C GLU A 87 -17.17 -12.78 2.70
N ARG A 88 -16.59 -11.83 1.98
CA ARG A 88 -17.33 -10.66 1.46
C ARG A 88 -18.44 -11.04 0.49
N VAL A 89 -18.20 -12.00 -0.39
CA VAL A 89 -19.25 -12.51 -1.30
C VAL A 89 -20.37 -13.17 -0.51
N ILE A 90 -20.03 -13.93 0.53
CA ILE A 90 -21.01 -14.57 1.41
C ILE A 90 -21.84 -13.50 2.14
N GLU A 91 -21.21 -12.50 2.73
CA GLU A 91 -21.88 -11.41 3.44
C GLU A 91 -22.82 -10.63 2.52
N GLU A 92 -22.36 -10.29 1.32
CA GLU A 92 -23.16 -9.59 0.30
C GLU A 92 -24.41 -10.40 -0.10
N ARG A 93 -24.22 -11.69 -0.35
CA ARG A 93 -25.31 -12.59 -0.78
C ARG A 93 -26.26 -12.95 0.36
N ALA A 94 -25.74 -13.04 1.58
CA ALA A 94 -26.56 -13.32 2.76
C ALA A 94 -27.43 -12.13 3.16
N ALA A 95 -27.04 -10.91 2.80
CA ALA A 95 -27.77 -9.67 3.10
C ALA A 95 -28.16 -9.54 4.60
N GLY A 96 -27.27 -9.97 5.50
CA GLY A 96 -27.48 -9.92 6.95
C GLY A 96 -28.19 -11.15 7.55
N ASP A 97 -28.54 -12.17 6.76
CA ASP A 97 -29.12 -13.42 7.26
C ASP A 97 -28.03 -14.44 7.64
N PRO A 98 -27.85 -14.76 8.97
CA PRO A 98 -26.79 -15.68 9.41
C PRO A 98 -26.95 -17.10 8.90
N LYS A 99 -28.18 -17.60 8.76
CA LYS A 99 -28.45 -18.97 8.27
C LYS A 99 -28.10 -19.10 6.80
N LYS A 100 -28.43 -18.07 6.02
CA LYS A 100 -28.06 -18.01 4.61
C LYS A 100 -26.56 -17.88 4.43
N ALA A 101 -25.86 -17.10 5.28
CA ALA A 101 -24.42 -16.99 5.27
C ALA A 101 -23.73 -18.33 5.54
N GLU A 102 -24.21 -19.09 6.53
CA GLU A 102 -23.68 -20.42 6.87
C GLU A 102 -23.90 -21.43 5.73
N SER A 103 -25.10 -21.44 5.14
CA SER A 103 -25.40 -22.28 3.99
C SER A 103 -24.50 -21.99 2.79
N LEU A 104 -24.26 -20.70 2.48
CA LEU A 104 -23.35 -20.29 1.41
C LEU A 104 -21.90 -20.68 1.72
N ARG A 105 -21.45 -20.55 2.98
CA ARG A 105 -20.11 -20.97 3.41
C ARG A 105 -19.87 -22.45 3.17
N ASN A 106 -20.83 -23.27 3.58
CA ASN A 106 -20.77 -24.72 3.38
C ASN A 106 -20.80 -25.10 1.89
N HIS A 107 -21.64 -24.43 1.10
CA HIS A 107 -21.72 -24.66 -0.34
C HIS A 107 -20.40 -24.29 -1.05
N ILE A 108 -19.88 -23.09 -0.81
CA ILE A 108 -18.62 -22.62 -1.39
C ILE A 108 -17.45 -23.49 -0.91
N GLY A 109 -17.42 -23.83 0.39
CA GLY A 109 -16.42 -24.74 0.95
C GLY A 109 -16.43 -26.11 0.30
N GLY A 110 -17.60 -26.65 -0.02
CA GLY A 110 -17.75 -27.90 -0.76
C GLY A 110 -17.24 -27.83 -2.20
N LEU A 111 -17.43 -26.69 -2.87
CA LEU A 111 -16.99 -26.46 -4.25
C LEU A 111 -15.47 -26.27 -4.37
N ILE A 112 -14.89 -25.54 -3.44
CA ILE A 112 -13.50 -25.04 -3.55
C ILE A 112 -12.57 -25.81 -2.60
N GLY A 113 -13.07 -26.30 -1.49
CA GLY A 113 -12.30 -26.98 -0.45
C GLY A 113 -11.14 -26.11 0.07
N ASP A 114 -10.05 -26.76 0.47
CA ASP A 114 -8.82 -26.07 0.93
C ASP A 114 -8.06 -25.33 -0.20
N SER A 115 -8.61 -25.36 -1.41
CA SER A 115 -7.97 -24.76 -2.59
C SER A 115 -7.73 -23.26 -2.46
N LEU A 116 -8.59 -22.55 -1.69
CA LEU A 116 -8.45 -21.11 -1.51
C LEU A 116 -7.23 -20.70 -0.67
N GLN A 117 -6.78 -21.56 0.24
CA GLN A 117 -5.66 -21.23 1.13
C GLN A 117 -4.31 -21.18 0.40
N ASN A 118 -4.21 -21.95 -0.70
CA ASN A 118 -2.96 -22.14 -1.44
C ASN A 118 -3.11 -21.75 -2.93
N ILE A 119 -4.12 -20.97 -3.29
CA ILE A 119 -4.35 -20.59 -4.67
C ILE A 119 -3.36 -19.48 -5.08
N ILE A 120 -2.68 -19.71 -6.18
CA ILE A 120 -1.81 -18.69 -6.79
C ILE A 120 -2.66 -17.90 -7.78
N PRO A 121 -2.82 -16.58 -7.58
CA PRO A 121 -3.57 -15.72 -8.50
C PRO A 121 -3.10 -15.88 -9.94
N GLY A 122 -4.03 -15.95 -10.89
CA GLY A 122 -3.74 -16.12 -12.32
C GLY A 122 -3.31 -17.54 -12.73
N SER A 123 -3.19 -18.50 -11.81
CA SER A 123 -2.84 -19.89 -12.12
C SER A 123 -3.99 -20.64 -12.81
N GLN A 124 -3.66 -21.80 -13.39
CA GLN A 124 -4.70 -22.70 -13.96
C GLN A 124 -5.72 -23.10 -12.91
N LYS A 125 -5.27 -23.40 -11.67
CA LYS A 125 -6.16 -23.73 -10.55
C LYS A 125 -7.08 -22.56 -10.19
N ALA A 126 -6.59 -21.32 -10.21
CA ALA A 126 -7.40 -20.12 -10.02
C ALA A 126 -8.50 -20.00 -11.09
N ASN A 127 -8.16 -20.29 -12.35
CA ASN A 127 -9.11 -20.29 -13.45
C ASN A 127 -10.19 -21.39 -13.32
N GLU A 128 -9.84 -22.56 -12.81
CA GLU A 128 -10.80 -23.66 -12.55
C GLU A 128 -11.79 -23.25 -11.45
N VAL A 129 -11.28 -22.69 -10.35
CA VAL A 129 -12.11 -22.14 -9.26
C VAL A 129 -13.01 -21.01 -9.77
N LYS A 130 -12.47 -20.10 -10.59
CA LYS A 130 -13.25 -19.04 -11.24
C LYS A 130 -14.42 -19.59 -12.04
N LYS A 131 -14.17 -20.60 -12.89
CA LYS A 131 -15.22 -21.23 -13.69
C LYS A 131 -16.31 -21.87 -12.83
N ALA A 132 -15.91 -22.58 -11.77
CA ALA A 132 -16.86 -23.19 -10.83
C ALA A 132 -17.73 -22.13 -10.13
N LEU A 133 -17.13 -21.05 -9.66
CA LEU A 133 -17.88 -19.96 -9.01
C LEU A 133 -18.80 -19.20 -9.99
N ILE A 134 -18.39 -19.04 -11.24
CA ILE A 134 -19.24 -18.44 -12.28
C ILE A 134 -20.45 -19.34 -12.55
N SER A 135 -20.28 -20.66 -12.68
CA SER A 135 -21.37 -21.59 -12.94
C SER A 135 -22.42 -21.60 -11.83
N GLU A 136 -22.02 -21.32 -10.61
CA GLU A 136 -22.91 -21.20 -9.43
C GLU A 136 -23.47 -19.78 -9.22
N GLY A 137 -23.11 -18.82 -10.09
CA GLY A 137 -23.53 -17.44 -9.94
C GLY A 137 -22.90 -16.71 -8.74
N LEU A 138 -21.79 -17.24 -8.22
CA LEU A 138 -21.08 -16.72 -7.03
C LEU A 138 -19.87 -15.86 -7.36
N TRP A 139 -19.59 -15.61 -8.63
CA TRP A 139 -18.50 -14.76 -9.06
C TRP A 139 -18.80 -13.29 -8.79
N SER A 140 -17.77 -12.55 -8.35
CA SER A 140 -17.85 -11.10 -8.14
C SER A 140 -16.53 -10.43 -8.53
N GLN A 141 -16.54 -9.09 -8.67
CA GLN A 141 -15.34 -8.30 -8.92
C GLN A 141 -14.28 -8.49 -7.83
N TYR A 142 -14.69 -8.69 -6.58
CA TYR A 142 -13.77 -8.95 -5.48
C TYR A 142 -12.97 -10.24 -5.68
N LEU A 143 -13.61 -11.28 -6.21
CA LEU A 143 -12.91 -12.53 -6.52
C LEU A 143 -11.95 -12.38 -7.69
N GLU A 144 -12.26 -11.56 -8.69
CA GLU A 144 -11.34 -11.23 -9.78
C GLU A 144 -10.05 -10.60 -9.24
N VAL A 145 -10.16 -9.68 -8.32
CA VAL A 145 -9.01 -9.04 -7.67
C VAL A 145 -8.18 -10.03 -6.84
N GLY A 146 -8.83 -10.98 -6.16
CA GLY A 146 -8.16 -11.90 -5.25
C GLY A 146 -7.47 -13.08 -5.90
N ILE A 147 -8.04 -13.62 -6.96
CA ILE A 147 -7.55 -14.84 -7.62
C ILE A 147 -7.36 -14.69 -9.13
N GLY A 148 -7.74 -13.55 -9.70
CA GLY A 148 -7.57 -13.23 -11.11
C GLY A 148 -6.12 -13.01 -11.51
N LYS A 149 -5.93 -12.76 -12.80
CA LYS A 149 -4.62 -12.57 -13.41
C LYS A 149 -3.99 -11.23 -13.08
N ASP A 150 -4.81 -10.19 -12.99
CA ASP A 150 -4.36 -8.81 -12.89
C ASP A 150 -4.62 -8.24 -11.50
N ALA A 151 -3.63 -7.52 -10.97
CA ALA A 151 -3.79 -6.83 -9.69
C ALA A 151 -4.69 -5.60 -9.85
N GLU A 152 -5.50 -5.32 -8.85
CA GLU A 152 -6.26 -4.07 -8.80
C GLU A 152 -5.34 -2.91 -8.42
N VAL A 153 -5.49 -1.78 -9.13
CA VAL A 153 -4.83 -0.52 -8.79
C VAL A 153 -5.91 0.53 -8.53
N PHE A 154 -5.95 1.04 -7.32
CA PHE A 154 -6.97 2.02 -6.92
C PHE A 154 -6.38 3.20 -6.15
N THR A 155 -7.09 4.32 -6.13
CA THR A 155 -6.69 5.48 -5.34
C THR A 155 -6.87 5.17 -3.85
N LYS A 156 -5.77 5.23 -3.10
CA LYS A 156 -5.75 4.88 -1.68
C LYS A 156 -5.94 6.10 -0.79
N ALA A 157 -5.26 7.18 -1.11
CA ALA A 157 -5.25 8.37 -0.28
C ALA A 157 -4.97 9.62 -1.11
N GLN A 158 -5.29 10.77 -0.55
CA GLN A 158 -4.97 12.06 -1.15
C GLN A 158 -3.50 12.42 -0.98
N THR A 159 -3.03 13.39 -1.73
CA THR A 159 -1.71 14.00 -1.54
C THR A 159 -1.55 14.53 -0.12
N LEU A 160 -0.35 14.48 0.43
CA LEU A 160 -0.01 14.94 1.79
C LEU A 160 -0.74 14.22 2.94
N SER A 161 -1.37 13.07 2.67
CA SER A 161 -2.07 12.27 3.69
C SER A 161 -1.21 11.21 4.38
N SER A 162 0.00 11.00 3.89
CA SER A 162 0.97 10.09 4.50
C SER A 162 1.73 10.78 5.63
N VAL A 163 2.10 10.00 6.63
CA VAL A 163 2.90 10.49 7.77
C VAL A 163 4.31 9.93 7.72
N GLY A 164 5.25 10.63 8.37
CA GLY A 164 6.63 10.24 8.44
C GLY A 164 6.92 9.18 9.50
N PHE A 165 8.16 8.70 9.50
CA PHE A 165 8.66 7.77 10.50
C PHE A 165 8.55 8.37 11.91
N GLY A 166 8.05 7.58 12.86
CA GLY A 166 7.85 7.99 14.25
C GLY A 166 6.58 8.83 14.51
N ALA A 167 5.81 9.18 13.47
CA ALA A 167 4.57 9.89 13.65
C ALA A 167 3.46 9.00 14.24
N GLU A 168 2.64 9.58 15.10
CA GLU A 168 1.46 8.92 15.65
C GLU A 168 0.31 8.94 14.67
N VAL A 169 -0.42 7.83 14.57
CA VAL A 169 -1.67 7.73 13.81
C VAL A 169 -2.83 7.44 14.75
N GLY A 170 -3.94 8.13 14.53
CA GLY A 170 -5.18 7.86 15.26
C GLY A 170 -5.80 6.54 14.81
N LEU A 171 -6.19 5.69 15.75
CA LEU A 171 -7.04 4.56 15.50
C LEU A 171 -8.48 4.93 15.86
N ASN A 172 -9.42 4.62 14.97
CA ASN A 172 -10.83 4.79 15.30
C ASN A 172 -11.22 3.67 16.28
N PRO A 173 -11.67 4.00 17.51
CA PRO A 173 -12.24 2.98 18.38
C PRO A 173 -13.55 2.47 17.75
N ILE A 174 -13.57 1.19 17.43
CA ILE A 174 -14.75 0.48 16.93
C ILE A 174 -15.64 0.13 18.12
#